data_83cc7b21fe9ba4e69ace388d96d6532a
#
_entry.id   83cc7b21fe9ba4e69ace388d96d6532a
#
_cell.length_a   1.000
_cell.length_b   1.000
_cell.length_c   1.000
_cell.angle_alpha   90.00
_cell.angle_beta   90.00
_cell.angle_gamma   90.00
#
_symmetry.space_group_name_H-M   'P 1'
#
loop_
_entity.id
_entity.type
_entity.pdbx_description
1 polymer ?
#
loop_
_entity_poly.entity_id
_entity_poly.type
_entity_poly.pdbx_seq_one_letter_code
_entity_poly.pdbx_strand_id
1 'polypeptide(L)'
;GGAIGVVSEPFTNSESNDFIPGNDIEIALGYTDETKKVFKGIILSQRLLVKGDKSQLIIKCQDKAVHLTQGRYNAIFQNMKDSDAIKSIVSKYNLNYEHPSLVQYNCTDWDYIVMRAEANNMIVHTYQNKISIKKIDFTDEPKYELKASQFVIDIDLALESKNISGAYKMSSWDSNSQEVLSSSKQIQDSLNQGNISAKKIASTLNKGYDSYSSTPISKTEMDIHLESLANNAVLNKIKGKITVPGNTKIIAGDIIKLSEFSSRFNGKAYISKVEHSLRDGEWLTILHVGKDLNSH
;
A
#
# COMPACT_ATOMS: atom_id res chain seq x y z
N GLY A 1 -6.66 -2.29 -3.29
CA GLY A 1 -6.77 -2.97 -4.58
C GLY A 1 -7.80 -2.30 -5.48
N GLY A 2 -7.61 -2.40 -6.79
CA GLY A 2 -8.51 -1.84 -7.79
C GLY A 2 -8.76 -2.83 -8.94
N ALA A 3 -9.85 -2.64 -9.66
CA ALA A 3 -10.17 -3.35 -10.88
C ALA A 3 -10.74 -2.38 -11.92
N ILE A 4 -10.43 -2.63 -13.19
CA ILE A 4 -10.97 -1.92 -14.34
C ILE A 4 -11.55 -2.95 -15.29
N GLY A 5 -12.84 -2.81 -15.58
CA GLY A 5 -13.56 -3.64 -16.57
C GLY A 5 -13.96 -2.80 -17.76
N VAL A 6 -13.85 -3.39 -18.96
CA VAL A 6 -14.28 -2.78 -20.21
C VAL A 6 -15.21 -3.76 -20.93
N VAL A 7 -16.42 -3.30 -21.26
CA VAL A 7 -17.42 -4.07 -21.97
C VAL A 7 -17.65 -3.44 -23.33
N SER A 8 -17.50 -4.23 -24.41
CA SER A 8 -17.75 -3.80 -25.79
C SER A 8 -19.18 -4.15 -26.17
N GLU A 9 -20.10 -3.21 -25.97
CA GLU A 9 -21.51 -3.43 -26.34
C GLU A 9 -22.28 -2.13 -26.58
N PRO A 10 -23.43 -2.17 -27.24
CA PRO A 10 -24.33 -1.03 -27.35
C PRO A 10 -24.80 -0.57 -25.95
N PHE A 11 -25.26 0.65 -25.84
CA PHE A 11 -25.55 1.45 -24.62
C PHE A 11 -26.35 0.77 -23.50
N THR A 12 -26.89 -0.43 -23.70
CA THR A 12 -27.69 -1.19 -22.73
C THR A 12 -26.95 -1.44 -21.40
N ASN A 13 -25.64 -1.67 -21.45
CA ASN A 13 -24.86 -1.87 -20.21
C ASN A 13 -24.66 -0.58 -19.41
N SER A 14 -24.54 0.57 -20.09
CA SER A 14 -24.42 1.86 -19.40
C SER A 14 -25.72 2.29 -18.70
N GLU A 15 -26.86 1.77 -19.15
CA GLU A 15 -28.18 2.00 -18.56
C GLU A 15 -28.53 0.99 -17.47
N SER A 16 -27.73 -0.08 -17.31
CA SER A 16 -27.96 -1.09 -16.28
C SER A 16 -27.77 -0.53 -14.87
N ASN A 17 -28.71 -0.84 -13.99
CA ASN A 17 -28.61 -0.50 -12.57
C ASN A 17 -27.48 -1.26 -11.86
N ASP A 18 -26.94 -2.32 -12.46
CA ASP A 18 -25.88 -3.11 -11.87
C ASP A 18 -24.55 -2.35 -11.81
N PHE A 19 -24.32 -1.41 -12.74
CA PHE A 19 -23.06 -0.67 -12.87
C PHE A 19 -23.13 0.76 -12.32
N ILE A 20 -24.08 1.06 -11.46
CA ILE A 20 -24.17 2.39 -10.82
C ILE A 20 -23.01 2.56 -9.83
N PRO A 21 -22.29 3.71 -9.88
CA PRO A 21 -21.29 4.04 -8.87
C PRO A 21 -21.86 3.96 -7.45
N GLY A 22 -21.12 3.31 -6.54
CA GLY A 22 -21.54 3.02 -5.17
C GLY A 22 -22.06 1.61 -4.96
N ASN A 23 -22.45 0.88 -6.02
CA ASN A 23 -22.86 -0.52 -5.88
C ASN A 23 -21.70 -1.42 -5.48
N ASP A 24 -22.01 -2.42 -4.64
CA ASP A 24 -21.08 -3.50 -4.33
C ASP A 24 -20.84 -4.35 -5.58
N ILE A 25 -19.58 -4.77 -5.74
CA ILE A 25 -19.18 -5.64 -6.84
C ILE A 25 -18.23 -6.72 -6.34
N GLU A 26 -18.40 -7.92 -6.85
CA GLU A 26 -17.49 -9.04 -6.65
C GLU A 26 -17.10 -9.58 -8.02
N ILE A 27 -15.79 -9.73 -8.26
CA ILE A 27 -15.27 -10.21 -9.53
C ILE A 27 -14.56 -11.53 -9.30
N ALA A 28 -15.00 -12.57 -10.00
CA ALA A 28 -14.36 -13.86 -10.05
C ALA A 28 -13.78 -14.10 -11.44
N LEU A 29 -12.53 -14.49 -11.49
CA LEU A 29 -11.80 -14.73 -12.75
C LEU A 29 -11.06 -16.04 -12.69
N GLY A 30 -10.79 -16.61 -13.83
CA GLY A 30 -10.03 -17.84 -13.97
C GLY A 30 -9.78 -18.19 -15.42
N TYR A 31 -8.91 -19.17 -15.62
CA TYR A 31 -8.65 -19.78 -16.91
C TYR A 31 -9.39 -21.12 -16.98
N THR A 32 -10.10 -21.35 -18.08
CA THR A 32 -10.90 -22.57 -18.29
C THR A 32 -12.01 -22.74 -17.25
N ASP A 33 -12.05 -23.82 -16.49
CA ASP A 33 -13.20 -24.17 -15.65
C ASP A 33 -13.07 -23.78 -14.17
N GLU A 34 -11.94 -23.20 -13.77
CA GLU A 34 -11.71 -22.76 -12.40
C GLU A 34 -11.73 -21.23 -12.27
N THR A 35 -12.79 -20.70 -11.70
CA THR A 35 -12.87 -19.28 -11.33
C THR A 35 -12.55 -19.08 -9.85
N LYS A 36 -11.79 -18.02 -9.55
CA LYS A 36 -11.52 -17.58 -8.18
C LYS A 36 -11.97 -16.14 -8.01
N LYS A 37 -12.47 -15.81 -6.84
CA LYS A 37 -12.72 -14.42 -6.46
C LYS A 37 -11.39 -13.68 -6.42
N VAL A 38 -11.25 -12.67 -7.26
CA VAL A 38 -10.04 -11.87 -7.37
C VAL A 38 -10.21 -10.48 -6.77
N PHE A 39 -11.46 -10.00 -6.73
CA PHE A 39 -11.77 -8.66 -6.26
C PHE A 39 -13.13 -8.62 -5.57
N LYS A 40 -13.20 -7.86 -4.49
CA LYS A 40 -14.44 -7.47 -3.83
C LYS A 40 -14.31 -5.99 -3.44
N GLY A 41 -15.32 -5.20 -3.77
CA GLY A 41 -15.30 -3.78 -3.50
C GLY A 41 -16.56 -3.08 -3.99
N ILE A 42 -16.39 -1.83 -4.39
CA ILE A 42 -17.46 -0.99 -4.93
C ILE A 42 -17.08 -0.42 -6.29
N ILE A 43 -18.10 -0.10 -7.07
CA ILE A 43 -17.93 0.64 -8.31
C ILE A 43 -17.71 2.11 -7.97
N LEU A 44 -16.59 2.69 -8.42
CA LEU A 44 -16.30 4.10 -8.24
C LEU A 44 -16.79 4.97 -9.38
N SER A 45 -16.58 4.51 -10.60
CA SER A 45 -16.93 5.28 -11.78
C SER A 45 -17.33 4.40 -12.95
N GLN A 46 -18.15 4.98 -13.78
CA GLN A 46 -18.59 4.45 -15.05
C GLN A 46 -18.24 5.46 -16.13
N ARG A 47 -17.58 5.01 -17.19
CA ARG A 47 -17.18 5.87 -18.30
C ARG A 47 -17.59 5.24 -19.62
N LEU A 48 -18.33 5.98 -20.42
CA LEU A 48 -18.66 5.59 -21.78
C LEU A 48 -17.65 6.20 -22.77
N LEU A 49 -16.99 5.36 -23.54
CA LEU A 49 -16.07 5.76 -24.58
C LEU A 49 -16.58 5.28 -25.92
N VAL A 50 -16.81 6.21 -26.85
CA VAL A 50 -17.24 5.91 -28.21
C VAL A 50 -16.16 6.40 -29.19
N LYS A 51 -15.67 5.49 -30.05
CA LYS A 51 -14.72 5.81 -31.10
C LYS A 51 -15.17 5.13 -32.40
N GLY A 52 -15.63 5.94 -33.35
CA GLY A 52 -16.20 5.42 -34.59
C GLY A 52 -17.43 4.55 -34.30
N ASP A 53 -17.38 3.32 -34.76
CA ASP A 53 -18.43 2.31 -34.59
C ASP A 53 -18.29 1.47 -33.32
N LYS A 54 -17.24 1.73 -32.50
CA LYS A 54 -16.98 1.00 -31.27
C LYS A 54 -17.41 1.80 -30.07
N SER A 55 -18.24 1.22 -29.21
CA SER A 55 -18.54 1.75 -27.89
C SER A 55 -18.02 0.82 -26.79
N GLN A 56 -17.48 1.42 -25.76
CA GLN A 56 -16.92 0.70 -24.60
C GLN A 56 -17.44 1.34 -23.32
N LEU A 57 -17.89 0.49 -22.40
CA LEU A 57 -18.18 0.88 -21.02
C LEU A 57 -17.00 0.51 -20.14
N ILE A 58 -16.41 1.51 -19.50
CA ILE A 58 -15.28 1.34 -18.61
C ILE A 58 -15.78 1.50 -17.16
N ILE A 59 -15.66 0.44 -16.38
CA ILE A 59 -16.03 0.40 -14.95
C ILE A 59 -14.75 0.40 -14.13
N LYS A 60 -14.60 1.39 -13.26
CA LYS A 60 -13.51 1.45 -12.28
C LYS A 60 -14.04 1.08 -10.91
N CYS A 61 -13.41 0.08 -10.29
CA CYS A 61 -13.78 -0.44 -8.98
C CYS A 61 -12.61 -0.29 -7.99
N GLN A 62 -12.95 -0.09 -6.72
CA GLN A 62 -11.96 -0.07 -5.64
C GLN A 62 -12.47 -0.86 -4.43
N ASP A 63 -11.54 -1.29 -3.57
CA ASP A 63 -11.87 -1.85 -2.27
C ASP A 63 -12.75 -0.88 -1.48
N LYS A 64 -13.69 -1.41 -0.70
CA LYS A 64 -14.63 -0.63 0.10
C LYS A 64 -13.94 0.32 1.10
N ALA A 65 -12.68 0.05 1.42
CA ALA A 65 -11.84 0.95 2.21
C ALA A 65 -11.67 2.35 1.60
N VAL A 66 -11.99 2.55 0.32
CA VAL A 66 -12.03 3.88 -0.32
C VAL A 66 -12.95 4.86 0.41
N HIS A 67 -13.98 4.39 1.10
CA HIS A 67 -14.84 5.24 1.93
C HIS A 67 -14.08 5.96 3.03
N LEU A 68 -12.97 5.40 3.52
CA LEU A 68 -12.10 6.00 4.51
C LEU A 68 -11.35 7.23 3.99
N THR A 69 -11.26 7.39 2.67
CA THR A 69 -10.60 8.53 2.02
C THR A 69 -11.55 9.70 1.77
N GLN A 70 -12.84 9.51 2.02
CA GLN A 70 -13.89 10.49 1.72
C GLN A 70 -14.13 11.37 2.94
N GLY A 71 -13.88 12.67 2.80
CA GLY A 71 -14.06 13.67 3.85
C GLY A 71 -12.92 13.72 4.86
N ARG A 72 -12.83 14.86 5.53
CA ARG A 72 -11.85 15.12 6.59
C ARG A 72 -12.59 15.32 7.89
N TYR A 73 -12.10 14.71 8.94
CA TYR A 73 -12.77 14.68 10.25
C TYR A 73 -11.84 15.14 11.36
N ASN A 74 -12.46 15.60 12.46
CA ASN A 74 -11.81 15.78 13.73
C ASN A 74 -12.44 14.82 14.73
N ALA A 75 -11.63 14.11 15.47
CA ALA A 75 -12.10 13.20 16.52
C ALA A 75 -11.10 13.13 17.67
N ILE A 76 -11.61 12.94 18.88
CA ILE A 76 -10.80 12.77 20.08
C ILE A 76 -11.04 11.34 20.59
N PHE A 77 -9.97 10.58 20.69
CA PHE A 77 -9.99 9.21 21.21
C PHE A 77 -9.25 9.18 22.55
N GLN A 78 -9.90 9.70 23.59
CA GLN A 78 -9.31 9.78 24.93
C GLN A 78 -9.22 8.40 25.60
N ASN A 79 -8.06 8.11 26.19
CA ASN A 79 -7.82 6.88 26.94
C ASN A 79 -8.14 5.59 26.17
N MET A 80 -8.13 5.66 24.85
CA MET A 80 -8.32 4.52 23.96
C MET A 80 -6.99 4.01 23.46
N LYS A 81 -6.89 2.71 23.29
CA LYS A 81 -5.82 2.10 22.48
C LYS A 81 -6.08 2.46 21.02
N ASP A 82 -5.03 2.53 20.17
CA ASP A 82 -5.17 2.78 18.73
C ASP A 82 -6.11 1.77 18.08
N SER A 83 -6.14 0.49 18.55
CA SER A 83 -7.10 -0.50 18.09
C SER A 83 -8.54 -0.08 18.26
N ASP A 84 -8.86 0.42 19.40
CA ASP A 84 -10.25 0.77 19.69
C ASP A 84 -10.65 2.02 18.89
N ALA A 85 -9.73 2.98 18.74
CA ALA A 85 -9.94 4.16 17.91
C ALA A 85 -10.10 3.77 16.43
N ILE A 86 -9.20 2.96 15.89
CA ILE A 86 -9.27 2.47 14.50
C ILE A 86 -10.49 1.58 14.31
N LYS A 87 -10.80 0.71 15.27
CA LYS A 87 -12.01 -0.12 15.25
C LYS A 87 -13.28 0.71 15.22
N SER A 88 -13.32 1.79 16.01
CA SER A 88 -14.44 2.75 16.01
C SER A 88 -14.59 3.42 14.64
N ILE A 89 -13.51 3.82 13.98
CA ILE A 89 -13.53 4.40 12.64
C ILE A 89 -13.99 3.36 11.62
N VAL A 90 -13.38 2.20 11.61
CA VAL A 90 -13.60 1.14 10.61
C VAL A 90 -15.02 0.58 10.68
N SER A 91 -15.59 0.49 11.88
CA SER A 91 -16.97 0.00 12.06
C SER A 91 -18.04 0.90 11.42
N LYS A 92 -17.77 2.20 11.24
CA LYS A 92 -18.68 3.10 10.51
C LYS A 92 -18.90 2.69 9.05
N TYR A 93 -17.96 1.98 8.48
CA TYR A 93 -17.95 1.58 7.07
C TYR A 93 -18.18 0.08 6.86
N ASN A 94 -18.60 -0.65 7.90
CA ASN A 94 -18.75 -2.11 7.89
C ASN A 94 -17.48 -2.86 7.50
N LEU A 95 -16.34 -2.41 8.01
CA LEU A 95 -15.03 -3.02 7.86
C LEU A 95 -14.58 -3.62 9.22
N ASN A 96 -13.67 -4.62 9.21
CA ASN A 96 -13.18 -5.28 10.42
C ASN A 96 -11.72 -4.93 10.72
N TYR A 97 -11.38 -4.70 12.04
CA TYR A 97 -10.01 -4.32 12.42
C TYR A 97 -9.65 -4.49 13.93
N GLU A 98 -8.34 -4.54 14.22
CA GLU A 98 -7.74 -4.58 15.59
C GLU A 98 -6.39 -3.81 15.70
N HIS A 99 -6.23 -2.84 16.59
CA HIS A 99 -5.02 -2.27 17.31
C HIS A 99 -5.04 -0.78 17.84
N PRO A 100 -4.06 -0.26 18.66
CA PRO A 100 -4.20 0.83 19.68
C PRO A 100 -3.97 2.34 19.36
N SER A 101 -4.48 3.28 20.14
CA SER A 101 -5.09 4.67 20.17
C SER A 101 -4.37 5.93 19.66
N LEU A 102 -5.09 7.04 19.23
CA LEU A 102 -4.77 8.48 19.33
C LEU A 102 -5.72 9.46 18.56
N VAL A 103 -5.34 10.76 18.44
CA VAL A 103 -6.19 11.86 17.94
C VAL A 103 -6.15 11.99 16.42
N GLN A 104 -7.33 12.11 15.80
CA GLN A 104 -7.50 12.49 14.41
C GLN A 104 -7.75 14.00 14.31
N TYR A 105 -7.00 14.71 13.48
CA TYR A 105 -7.16 16.14 13.27
C TYR A 105 -7.17 16.48 11.78
N ASN A 106 -8.29 17.00 11.29
CA ASN A 106 -8.51 17.48 9.93
C ASN A 106 -7.85 16.60 8.83
N CYS A 107 -7.96 15.30 8.97
CA CYS A 107 -7.47 14.33 7.98
C CYS A 107 -8.55 13.29 7.68
N THR A 108 -8.35 12.54 6.60
CA THR A 108 -9.24 11.43 6.28
C THR A 108 -9.07 10.29 7.29
N ASP A 109 -10.07 9.46 7.43
CA ASP A 109 -9.98 8.26 8.27
C ASP A 109 -8.86 7.33 7.80
N TRP A 110 -8.64 7.23 6.48
CA TRP A 110 -7.54 6.47 5.91
C TRP A 110 -6.16 7.02 6.31
N ASP A 111 -5.93 8.33 6.14
CA ASP A 111 -4.67 8.97 6.51
C ASP A 111 -4.38 8.80 8.00
N TYR A 112 -5.40 8.91 8.84
CA TYR A 112 -5.27 8.68 10.28
C TYR A 112 -4.83 7.25 10.59
N ILE A 113 -5.48 6.25 9.98
CA ILE A 113 -5.15 4.83 10.17
C ILE A 113 -3.71 4.55 9.72
N VAL A 114 -3.32 5.04 8.55
CA VAL A 114 -1.95 4.88 8.02
C VAL A 114 -0.92 5.53 8.94
N MET A 115 -1.17 6.76 9.37
CA MET A 115 -0.29 7.48 10.29
C MET A 115 -0.10 6.72 11.61
N ARG A 116 -1.17 6.14 12.16
CA ARG A 116 -1.09 5.37 13.41
C ARG A 116 -0.40 4.02 13.23
N ALA A 117 -0.63 3.37 12.11
CA ALA A 117 0.09 2.14 11.76
C ALA A 117 1.60 2.41 11.65
N GLU A 118 1.99 3.46 10.94
CA GLU A 118 3.39 3.86 10.79
C GLU A 118 4.03 4.22 12.13
N ALA A 119 3.32 4.91 13.00
CA ALA A 119 3.81 5.22 14.34
C ALA A 119 4.10 3.96 15.20
N ASN A 120 3.49 2.82 14.85
CA ASN A 120 3.70 1.52 15.48
C ASN A 120 4.57 0.57 14.62
N ASN A 121 5.24 1.08 13.60
CA ASN A 121 6.04 0.30 12.65
C ASN A 121 5.22 -0.81 11.97
N MET A 122 4.00 -0.48 11.60
CA MET A 122 3.05 -1.38 10.93
C MET A 122 2.65 -0.82 9.58
N ILE A 123 2.15 -1.69 8.71
CA ILE A 123 1.67 -1.35 7.37
C ILE A 123 0.23 -1.79 7.20
N VAL A 124 -0.54 -0.95 6.51
CA VAL A 124 -1.95 -1.17 6.20
C VAL A 124 -2.08 -1.79 4.82
N HIS A 125 -2.84 -2.86 4.73
CA HIS A 125 -3.21 -3.50 3.48
C HIS A 125 -4.72 -3.67 3.39
N THR A 126 -5.25 -3.61 2.18
CA THR A 126 -6.65 -3.90 1.90
C THR A 126 -6.77 -5.04 0.91
N TYR A 127 -7.64 -5.99 1.22
CA TYR A 127 -7.95 -7.11 0.35
C TYR A 127 -9.39 -7.56 0.58
N GLN A 128 -10.20 -7.60 -0.48
CA GLN A 128 -11.59 -8.05 -0.46
C GLN A 128 -12.42 -7.46 0.70
N ASN A 129 -12.41 -6.13 0.83
CA ASN A 129 -13.09 -5.37 1.88
C ASN A 129 -12.61 -5.66 3.31
N LYS A 130 -11.42 -6.21 3.45
CA LYS A 130 -10.76 -6.40 4.73
C LYS A 130 -9.54 -5.52 4.85
N ILE A 131 -9.44 -4.79 5.95
CA ILE A 131 -8.25 -4.04 6.34
C ILE A 131 -7.40 -4.93 7.25
N SER A 132 -6.13 -5.03 6.91
CA SER A 132 -5.13 -5.75 7.69
C SER A 132 -3.99 -4.81 8.05
N ILE A 133 -3.64 -4.74 9.31
CA ILE A 133 -2.51 -3.93 9.80
C ILE A 133 -1.56 -4.87 10.53
N LYS A 134 -0.32 -4.92 10.07
CA LYS A 134 0.69 -5.83 10.61
C LYS A 134 2.09 -5.30 10.39
N LYS A 135 3.04 -5.77 11.17
CA LYS A 135 4.46 -5.59 10.89
C LYS A 135 4.85 -6.37 9.65
N ILE A 136 5.75 -5.81 8.84
CA ILE A 136 6.38 -6.59 7.77
C ILE A 136 7.46 -7.47 8.39
N ASP A 137 7.41 -8.74 8.07
CA ASP A 137 8.51 -9.66 8.34
C ASP A 137 9.40 -9.78 7.10
N PHE A 138 10.53 -9.11 7.13
CA PHE A 138 11.51 -9.16 6.04
C PHE A 138 12.24 -10.51 5.95
N THR A 139 12.12 -11.36 6.96
CA THR A 139 12.75 -12.68 7.02
C THR A 139 11.89 -13.75 6.35
N ASP A 140 10.61 -13.47 6.14
CA ASP A 140 9.70 -14.39 5.45
C ASP A 140 10.25 -14.82 4.09
N GLU A 141 10.18 -16.11 3.82
CA GLU A 141 10.48 -16.63 2.50
C GLU A 141 9.40 -16.22 1.50
N PRO A 142 9.81 -15.76 0.29
CA PRO A 142 8.85 -15.37 -0.73
C PRO A 142 7.94 -16.52 -1.13
N LYS A 143 6.63 -16.30 -1.07
CA LYS A 143 5.61 -17.30 -1.44
C LYS A 143 5.51 -17.52 -2.95
N TYR A 144 6.02 -16.61 -3.74
CA TYR A 144 5.93 -16.62 -5.18
C TYR A 144 7.23 -16.11 -5.80
N GLU A 145 7.70 -16.77 -6.85
CA GLU A 145 8.82 -16.30 -7.66
C GLU A 145 8.30 -15.85 -9.04
N LEU A 146 8.59 -14.61 -9.39
CA LEU A 146 8.30 -14.04 -10.69
C LEU A 146 9.59 -13.96 -11.49
N LYS A 147 9.65 -14.68 -12.61
CA LYS A 147 10.77 -14.67 -13.52
C LYS A 147 10.47 -13.80 -14.73
N ALA A 148 11.42 -12.93 -15.11
CA ALA A 148 11.24 -12.03 -16.24
C ALA A 148 11.01 -12.79 -17.56
N SER A 149 11.58 -13.99 -17.71
CA SER A 149 11.40 -14.87 -18.88
C SER A 149 10.02 -15.52 -18.95
N GLN A 150 9.24 -15.48 -17.86
CA GLN A 150 7.94 -16.15 -17.76
C GLN A 150 6.83 -15.14 -17.62
N PHE A 151 6.11 -14.85 -18.72
CA PHE A 151 4.85 -14.14 -18.69
C PHE A 151 4.88 -12.73 -18.09
N VAL A 152 5.96 -11.98 -18.25
CA VAL A 152 5.98 -10.56 -17.92
C VAL A 152 5.66 -9.75 -19.18
N ILE A 153 4.64 -8.91 -19.09
CA ILE A 153 4.16 -8.10 -20.21
C ILE A 153 4.84 -6.74 -20.23
N ASP A 154 4.92 -6.11 -19.04
CA ASP A 154 5.48 -4.77 -18.91
C ASP A 154 6.20 -4.63 -17.56
N ILE A 155 7.28 -3.85 -17.53
CA ILE A 155 8.07 -3.57 -16.34
C ILE A 155 8.42 -2.09 -16.34
N ASP A 156 8.09 -1.42 -15.26
CA ASP A 156 8.50 -0.05 -14.97
C ASP A 156 8.95 0.01 -13.52
N LEU A 157 10.25 -0.15 -13.28
CA LEU A 157 10.85 -0.15 -11.95
C LEU A 157 11.91 0.94 -11.85
N ALA A 158 11.94 1.65 -10.76
CA ALA A 158 12.89 2.72 -10.46
C ALA A 158 13.60 2.47 -9.13
N LEU A 159 14.90 2.78 -9.11
CA LEU A 159 15.69 2.86 -7.88
C LEU A 159 15.62 4.31 -7.37
N GLU A 160 15.02 4.49 -6.19
CA GLU A 160 14.75 5.79 -5.60
C GLU A 160 15.65 6.05 -4.39
N SER A 161 16.21 7.25 -4.34
CA SER A 161 17.08 7.67 -3.23
C SER A 161 16.44 8.68 -2.28
N LYS A 162 15.31 9.24 -2.65
CA LYS A 162 14.72 10.45 -2.02
C LYS A 162 14.54 10.34 -0.52
N ASN A 163 14.08 9.20 -0.02
CA ASN A 163 13.74 9.00 1.38
C ASN A 163 14.77 8.16 2.15
N ILE A 164 15.92 7.88 1.52
CA ILE A 164 16.97 7.05 2.12
C ILE A 164 17.96 7.96 2.84
N SER A 165 18.12 7.73 4.14
CA SER A 165 19.10 8.37 5.00
C SER A 165 19.95 7.33 5.70
N GLY A 166 21.24 7.62 5.97
CA GLY A 166 22.12 6.67 6.64
C GLY A 166 21.75 6.43 8.08
N ALA A 167 21.27 7.47 8.74
CA ALA A 167 20.75 7.44 10.10
C ALA A 167 19.49 8.31 10.22
N TYR A 168 18.57 7.87 11.03
CA TYR A 168 17.35 8.58 11.42
C TYR A 168 17.50 8.95 12.90
N LYS A 169 17.42 10.24 13.21
CA LYS A 169 17.53 10.77 14.57
C LYS A 169 16.31 11.55 14.95
N MET A 170 15.92 11.46 16.21
CA MET A 170 14.85 12.24 16.78
C MET A 170 15.21 12.66 18.19
N SER A 171 14.81 13.86 18.57
CA SER A 171 14.95 14.39 19.92
C SER A 171 13.67 15.07 20.38
N SER A 172 13.48 15.06 21.70
CA SER A 172 12.33 15.68 22.36
C SER A 172 12.73 16.19 23.73
N TRP A 173 12.13 17.28 24.17
CA TRP A 173 12.32 17.79 25.52
C TRP A 173 11.49 16.98 26.54
N ASP A 174 12.14 16.46 27.56
CA ASP A 174 11.47 15.86 28.71
C ASP A 174 11.41 16.86 29.86
N SER A 175 10.20 17.33 30.17
CA SER A 175 9.96 18.27 31.25
C SER A 175 10.17 17.69 32.65
N ASN A 176 10.10 16.36 32.82
CA ASN A 176 10.28 15.69 34.10
C ASN A 176 11.75 15.60 34.46
N SER A 177 12.60 15.20 33.53
CA SER A 177 14.05 15.11 33.74
C SER A 177 14.77 16.42 33.43
N GLN A 178 14.10 17.39 32.79
CA GLN A 178 14.67 18.65 32.31
C GLN A 178 15.86 18.42 31.36
N GLU A 179 15.76 17.39 30.53
CA GLU A 179 16.79 17.00 29.57
C GLU A 179 16.21 16.78 28.18
N VAL A 180 17.08 16.85 27.17
CA VAL A 180 16.73 16.44 25.81
C VAL A 180 16.88 14.93 25.68
N LEU A 181 15.80 14.23 25.50
CA LEU A 181 15.82 12.83 25.11
C LEU A 181 16.11 12.71 23.62
N SER A 182 16.95 11.77 23.25
CA SER A 182 17.25 11.51 21.84
C SER A 182 17.32 10.01 21.54
N SER A 183 17.00 9.67 20.30
CA SER A 183 17.14 8.33 19.76
C SER A 183 17.69 8.37 18.34
N SER A 184 18.32 7.29 17.91
CA SER A 184 18.89 7.15 16.57
C SER A 184 18.74 5.72 16.06
N LYS A 185 18.39 5.59 14.78
CA LYS A 185 18.32 4.32 14.08
C LYS A 185 19.16 4.37 12.81
N GLN A 186 20.09 3.44 12.66
CA GLN A 186 20.83 3.25 11.41
C GLN A 186 19.98 2.50 10.40
N ILE A 187 20.10 2.86 9.13
CA ILE A 187 19.41 2.14 8.07
C ILE A 187 19.99 0.73 7.91
N GLN A 188 19.09 -0.25 7.76
CA GLN A 188 19.42 -1.64 7.47
C GLN A 188 18.63 -2.08 6.25
N ASP A 189 19.30 -2.66 5.27
CA ASP A 189 18.63 -3.16 4.05
C ASP A 189 18.09 -4.57 4.26
N SER A 190 17.07 -4.67 5.09
CA SER A 190 16.48 -5.94 5.52
C SER A 190 15.79 -6.70 4.37
N LEU A 191 15.35 -5.98 3.33
CA LEU A 191 14.70 -6.60 2.16
C LEU A 191 15.73 -7.19 1.17
N ASN A 192 16.94 -6.63 1.13
CA ASN A 192 18.03 -7.05 0.23
C ASN A 192 17.63 -7.12 -1.27
N GLN A 193 16.79 -6.19 -1.72
CA GLN A 193 16.42 -6.10 -3.12
C GLN A 193 17.50 -5.38 -3.93
N GLY A 194 17.87 -5.93 -5.07
CA GLY A 194 18.90 -5.38 -5.95
C GLY A 194 20.33 -5.61 -5.45
N ASN A 195 21.27 -4.98 -6.09
CA ASN A 195 22.71 -5.08 -5.79
C ASN A 195 23.33 -3.78 -5.24
N ILE A 196 22.51 -2.78 -4.92
CA ILE A 196 22.95 -1.57 -4.21
C ILE A 196 22.16 -1.49 -2.91
N SER A 197 22.86 -1.47 -1.78
CA SER A 197 22.23 -1.34 -0.48
C SER A 197 21.74 0.10 -0.23
N ALA A 198 20.69 0.22 0.59
CA ALA A 198 20.22 1.53 1.06
C ALA A 198 21.32 2.32 1.79
N LYS A 199 22.16 1.63 2.56
CA LYS A 199 23.31 2.24 3.23
C LYS A 199 24.32 2.84 2.22
N LYS A 200 24.59 2.14 1.10
CA LYS A 200 25.48 2.66 0.04
C LYS A 200 24.89 3.92 -0.61
N ILE A 201 23.60 3.92 -0.91
CA ILE A 201 22.91 5.09 -1.46
C ILE A 201 23.01 6.27 -0.50
N ALA A 202 22.68 6.07 0.77
CA ALA A 202 22.74 7.10 1.79
C ALA A 202 24.15 7.69 1.95
N SER A 203 25.20 6.85 1.96
CA SER A 203 26.58 7.30 2.08
C SER A 203 27.04 8.13 0.87
N THR A 204 26.59 7.74 -0.32
CA THR A 204 26.93 8.47 -1.57
C THR A 204 26.28 9.85 -1.61
N LEU A 205 25.06 9.98 -1.07
CA LEU A 205 24.32 11.24 -1.03
C LEU A 205 24.62 12.06 0.25
N ASN A 206 25.37 11.50 1.18
CA ASN A 206 25.69 12.10 2.50
C ASN A 206 24.42 12.60 3.23
N LYS A 207 23.37 11.79 3.21
CA LYS A 207 22.07 12.12 3.79
C LYS A 207 21.91 11.61 5.20
N GLY A 208 21.43 12.49 6.10
CA GLY A 208 20.92 12.17 7.42
C GLY A 208 19.51 12.73 7.60
N TYR A 209 18.74 12.13 8.46
CA TYR A 209 17.45 12.63 8.92
C TYR A 209 17.57 13.01 10.40
N ASP A 210 17.19 14.23 10.73
CA ASP A 210 17.17 14.73 12.10
C ASP A 210 15.87 15.49 12.35
N SER A 211 15.16 15.14 13.39
CA SER A 211 13.89 15.74 13.76
C SER A 211 13.83 16.08 15.23
N TYR A 212 13.24 17.22 15.54
CA TYR A 212 12.95 17.65 16.89
C TYR A 212 11.45 17.74 17.10
N SER A 213 10.95 17.14 18.18
CA SER A 213 9.56 17.26 18.59
C SER A 213 9.43 18.26 19.73
N SER A 214 8.62 19.28 19.55
CA SER A 214 8.24 20.21 20.62
C SER A 214 7.25 19.58 21.61
N THR A 215 6.57 18.51 21.22
CA THR A 215 5.71 17.72 22.10
C THR A 215 6.55 16.63 22.75
N PRO A 216 6.41 16.42 24.08
CA PRO A 216 7.12 15.34 24.75
C PRO A 216 6.82 13.98 24.15
N ILE A 217 7.85 13.25 23.78
CA ILE A 217 7.76 11.88 23.23
C ILE A 217 8.72 11.00 24.04
N SER A 218 8.23 9.83 24.48
CA SER A 218 9.08 8.87 25.18
C SER A 218 10.15 8.29 24.24
N LYS A 219 11.26 7.82 24.84
CA LYS A 219 12.32 7.17 24.07
C LYS A 219 11.81 5.94 23.33
N THR A 220 10.92 5.15 23.94
CA THR A 220 10.29 3.97 23.29
C THR A 220 9.48 4.38 22.07
N GLU A 221 8.69 5.44 22.16
CA GLU A 221 7.92 5.96 21.00
C GLU A 221 8.85 6.48 19.89
N MET A 222 9.94 7.18 20.25
CA MET A 222 10.95 7.61 19.29
C MET A 222 11.60 6.42 18.58
N ASP A 223 11.99 5.39 19.32
CA ASP A 223 12.61 4.18 18.77
C ASP A 223 11.70 3.48 17.73
N ILE A 224 10.43 3.31 18.06
CA ILE A 224 9.46 2.71 17.16
C ILE A 224 9.25 3.57 15.90
N HIS A 225 9.13 4.87 16.07
CA HIS A 225 8.95 5.80 14.95
C HIS A 225 10.16 5.80 14.01
N LEU A 226 11.36 5.84 14.54
CA LEU A 226 12.59 5.81 13.76
C LEU A 226 12.78 4.48 13.03
N GLU A 227 12.39 3.37 13.65
CA GLU A 227 12.39 2.06 13.00
C GLU A 227 11.40 2.03 11.83
N SER A 228 10.22 2.60 12.01
CA SER A 228 9.22 2.74 10.93
C SER A 228 9.77 3.55 9.76
N LEU A 229 10.40 4.69 10.01
CA LEU A 229 11.01 5.52 8.97
C LEU A 229 12.09 4.77 8.20
N ALA A 230 12.98 4.06 8.90
CA ALA A 230 14.05 3.28 8.28
C ALA A 230 13.49 2.12 7.43
N ASN A 231 12.50 1.39 7.93
CA ASN A 231 11.85 0.30 7.21
C ASN A 231 11.10 0.80 5.96
N ASN A 232 10.39 1.92 6.08
CA ASN A 232 9.70 2.53 4.95
C ASN A 232 10.68 2.98 3.86
N ALA A 233 11.84 3.51 4.24
CA ALA A 233 12.89 3.88 3.30
C ALA A 233 13.41 2.66 2.50
N VAL A 234 13.61 1.53 3.17
CA VAL A 234 14.03 0.28 2.51
C VAL A 234 12.95 -0.21 1.54
N LEU A 235 11.68 -0.18 1.93
CA LEU A 235 10.55 -0.56 1.08
C LEU A 235 10.38 0.37 -0.14
N ASN A 236 10.84 1.59 -0.04
CA ASN A 236 10.78 2.60 -1.11
C ASN A 236 12.04 2.69 -1.97
N LYS A 237 13.07 1.91 -1.66
CA LYS A 237 14.31 1.90 -2.43
C LYS A 237 14.08 1.53 -3.91
N ILE A 238 13.28 0.50 -4.14
CA ILE A 238 12.86 0.08 -5.48
C ILE A 238 11.34 0.08 -5.53
N LYS A 239 10.78 0.82 -6.47
CA LYS A 239 9.34 0.93 -6.66
C LYS A 239 8.97 1.04 -8.13
N GLY A 240 7.74 0.72 -8.43
CA GLY A 240 7.18 0.78 -9.76
C GLY A 240 6.08 -0.24 -9.98
N LYS A 241 5.92 -0.67 -11.22
CA LYS A 241 4.85 -1.56 -11.64
C LYS A 241 5.39 -2.70 -12.50
N ILE A 242 4.82 -3.88 -12.30
CA ILE A 242 5.04 -5.05 -13.15
C ILE A 242 3.67 -5.55 -13.62
N THR A 243 3.48 -5.65 -14.92
CA THR A 243 2.26 -6.18 -15.52
C THR A 243 2.49 -7.62 -15.98
N VAL A 244 1.61 -8.51 -15.53
CA VAL A 244 1.63 -9.93 -15.86
C VAL A 244 0.26 -10.37 -16.34
N PRO A 245 0.13 -11.50 -17.06
CA PRO A 245 -1.17 -12.13 -17.31
C PRO A 245 -1.88 -12.40 -15.98
N GLY A 246 -3.21 -12.47 -16.01
CA GLY A 246 -4.05 -12.61 -14.83
C GLY A 246 -3.49 -13.60 -13.80
N ASN A 247 -3.33 -13.14 -12.57
CA ASN A 247 -2.71 -13.89 -11.47
C ASN A 247 -3.50 -13.66 -10.17
N THR A 248 -3.94 -14.75 -9.55
CA THR A 248 -4.69 -14.73 -8.29
C THR A 248 -3.83 -15.09 -7.06
N LYS A 249 -2.56 -15.45 -7.28
CA LYS A 249 -1.68 -15.97 -6.21
C LYS A 249 -0.99 -14.87 -5.43
N ILE A 250 -0.85 -13.68 -6.02
CA ILE A 250 -0.17 -12.54 -5.40
C ILE A 250 -1.22 -11.54 -4.94
N ILE A 251 -1.15 -11.16 -3.67
CA ILE A 251 -2.03 -10.16 -3.05
C ILE A 251 -1.21 -9.03 -2.44
N ALA A 252 -1.87 -7.89 -2.17
CA ALA A 252 -1.23 -6.77 -1.48
C ALA A 252 -0.69 -7.21 -0.11
N GLY A 253 0.53 -6.80 0.20
CA GLY A 253 1.25 -7.17 1.42
C GLY A 253 2.18 -8.37 1.28
N ASP A 254 2.15 -9.07 0.16
CA ASP A 254 3.07 -10.17 -0.10
C ASP A 254 4.49 -9.67 -0.37
N ILE A 255 5.46 -10.47 0.05
CA ILE A 255 6.84 -10.39 -0.44
C ILE A 255 7.02 -11.49 -1.48
N ILE A 256 7.42 -11.11 -2.68
CA ILE A 256 7.71 -12.03 -3.78
C ILE A 256 9.19 -11.97 -4.16
N LYS A 257 9.68 -13.00 -4.83
CA LYS A 257 11.02 -13.01 -5.39
C LYS A 257 10.97 -12.60 -6.86
N LEU A 258 11.74 -11.59 -7.23
CA LEU A 258 12.01 -11.23 -8.61
C LEU A 258 13.32 -11.86 -9.06
N SER A 259 13.31 -12.56 -10.19
CA SER A 259 14.49 -13.16 -10.78
C SER A 259 14.51 -13.01 -12.31
N GLU A 260 15.70 -13.09 -12.90
CA GLU A 260 15.90 -12.88 -14.33
C GLU A 260 15.57 -11.47 -14.84
N PHE A 261 15.34 -10.51 -13.95
CA PHE A 261 15.36 -9.09 -14.23
C PHE A 261 16.82 -8.60 -14.21
N SER A 262 17.02 -7.30 -14.23
CA SER A 262 18.37 -6.78 -13.97
C SER A 262 18.81 -7.11 -12.54
N SER A 263 20.09 -7.41 -12.33
CA SER A 263 20.65 -7.61 -10.98
C SER A 263 20.40 -6.41 -10.06
N ARG A 264 20.16 -5.23 -10.61
CA ARG A 264 19.78 -4.01 -9.89
C ARG A 264 18.44 -4.11 -9.23
N PHE A 265 17.52 -4.94 -9.73
CA PHE A 265 16.13 -5.03 -9.30
C PHE A 265 15.71 -6.41 -8.81
N ASN A 266 16.54 -7.44 -9.01
CA ASN A 266 16.28 -8.80 -8.54
C ASN A 266 16.23 -8.89 -7.01
N GLY A 267 15.60 -9.92 -6.49
CA GLY A 267 15.51 -10.23 -5.07
C GLY A 267 14.11 -10.10 -4.50
N LYS A 268 14.00 -9.96 -3.19
CA LYS A 268 12.72 -9.83 -2.50
C LYS A 268 12.08 -8.48 -2.82
N ALA A 269 10.84 -8.49 -3.31
CA ALA A 269 10.07 -7.30 -3.62
C ALA A 269 8.79 -7.29 -2.80
N TYR A 270 8.50 -6.16 -2.18
CA TYR A 270 7.25 -5.92 -1.47
C TYR A 270 6.17 -5.45 -2.43
N ILE A 271 5.01 -6.09 -2.40
CA ILE A 271 3.85 -5.75 -3.21
C ILE A 271 2.87 -4.94 -2.36
N SER A 272 2.78 -3.66 -2.64
CA SER A 272 1.90 -2.74 -1.89
C SER A 272 0.46 -2.75 -2.39
N LYS A 273 0.25 -3.01 -3.68
CA LYS A 273 -1.06 -2.98 -4.32
C LYS A 273 -1.11 -3.97 -5.48
N VAL A 274 -2.25 -4.59 -5.68
CA VAL A 274 -2.55 -5.42 -6.85
C VAL A 274 -3.78 -4.87 -7.53
N GLU A 275 -3.68 -4.63 -8.83
CA GLU A 275 -4.80 -4.22 -9.69
C GLU A 275 -5.08 -5.30 -10.73
N HIS A 276 -6.36 -5.52 -11.01
CA HIS A 276 -6.79 -6.39 -12.09
C HIS A 276 -7.43 -5.54 -13.19
N SER A 277 -7.02 -5.77 -14.43
CA SER A 277 -7.58 -5.12 -15.61
C SER A 277 -8.17 -6.16 -16.54
N LEU A 278 -9.41 -5.93 -16.90
CA LEU A 278 -10.17 -6.75 -17.85
C LEU A 278 -10.56 -5.90 -19.03
N ARG A 279 -10.03 -6.22 -20.20
CA ARG A 279 -10.30 -5.49 -21.44
C ARG A 279 -10.36 -6.45 -22.61
N ASP A 280 -11.43 -6.41 -23.38
CA ASP A 280 -11.60 -7.20 -24.60
C ASP A 280 -11.30 -8.71 -24.41
N GLY A 281 -11.75 -9.29 -23.27
CA GLY A 281 -11.49 -10.68 -22.92
C GLY A 281 -10.07 -10.95 -22.37
N GLU A 282 -9.21 -9.95 -22.32
CA GLU A 282 -7.88 -10.05 -21.74
C GLU A 282 -7.89 -9.67 -20.27
N TRP A 283 -7.32 -10.53 -19.45
CA TRP A 283 -7.13 -10.29 -18.02
C TRP A 283 -5.66 -10.07 -17.70
N LEU A 284 -5.34 -8.88 -17.17
CA LEU A 284 -4.01 -8.49 -16.72
C LEU A 284 -4.01 -8.23 -15.22
N THR A 285 -2.89 -8.54 -14.59
CA THR A 285 -2.62 -8.21 -13.20
C THR A 285 -1.45 -7.25 -13.13
N ILE A 286 -1.64 -6.12 -12.46
CA ILE A 286 -0.64 -5.08 -12.28
C ILE A 286 -0.18 -5.11 -10.83
N LEU A 287 1.10 -5.42 -10.63
CA LEU A 287 1.75 -5.49 -9.32
C LEU A 287 2.46 -4.18 -9.04
N HIS A 288 2.08 -3.48 -7.98
CA HIS A 288 2.79 -2.30 -7.49
C HIS A 288 3.88 -2.75 -6.52
N VAL A 289 5.13 -2.51 -6.91
CA VAL A 289 6.33 -2.83 -6.13
C VAL A 289 6.73 -1.63 -5.28
N GLY A 290 7.13 -1.90 -4.04
CA GLY A 290 7.52 -0.89 -3.08
C GLY A 290 6.33 -0.23 -2.39
N LYS A 291 6.58 0.45 -1.28
CA LYS A 291 5.54 1.19 -0.57
C LYS A 291 5.33 2.54 -1.23
N ASP A 292 4.14 2.82 -1.69
CA ASP A 292 3.78 4.16 -2.16
C ASP A 292 3.43 5.04 -0.95
N LEU A 293 4.22 6.11 -0.74
CA LEU A 293 3.97 7.11 0.30
C LEU A 293 2.84 8.08 -0.09
N ASN A 294 2.42 8.05 -1.36
CA ASN A 294 1.44 8.98 -1.93
C ASN A 294 0.19 8.26 -2.46
N SER A 295 -0.02 6.99 -2.15
CA SER A 295 -1.24 6.28 -2.56
C SER A 295 -2.41 6.73 -1.68
N HIS A 296 -3.00 7.83 -2.09
CA HIS A 296 -4.33 8.27 -1.68
C HIS A 296 -5.37 7.70 -2.63
#